data_e35a80c175282a87bd8214c912b68c80
#
_entry.id   e35a80c175282a87bd8214c912b68c80
#
_cell.length_a   1.000
_cell.length_b   1.000
_cell.length_c   1.000
_cell.angle_alpha   90.00
_cell.angle_beta   90.00
_cell.angle_gamma   90.00
#
_symmetry.space_group_name_H-M   'P 1'
#
loop_
_entity.id
_entity.type
_entity.pdbx_description
1 polymer ?
#
loop_
_entity_poly.entity_id
_entity_poly.type
_entity_poly.pdbx_seq_one_letter_code
_entity_poly.pdbx_strand_id
1 'polypeptide(L)'
;MNDYTFDEAFMQRCIELAQASVNRGDAPFGSLVARDGELIAEGLNDAQTKVSEHAEVIALHNAHSHLGTSDLTGCTLYTSCEPCPMCSFMIREYKISRVVYALPSPFMGGHSKWNILDDAELEQFKPFFGKPPEVIGGYLEKESKEVMNQTPFWMFGSEHKKQ
;
A
#
# COMPACT_ATOMS: atom_id res chain seq x y z
N MET A 1 6.46 19.45 -9.08
CA MET A 1 5.43 18.54 -9.63
C MET A 1 4.90 17.69 -8.48
N ASN A 2 3.61 17.57 -8.35
CA ASN A 2 3.03 16.67 -7.37
C ASN A 2 2.88 15.25 -7.97
N ASP A 3 2.69 14.27 -7.11
CA ASP A 3 2.62 12.85 -7.52
C ASP A 3 1.43 12.52 -8.41
N TYR A 4 0.36 13.34 -8.40
CA TYR A 4 -0.84 13.09 -9.22
C TYR A 4 -0.55 12.89 -10.70
N THR A 5 0.47 13.57 -11.23
CA THR A 5 0.87 13.45 -12.64
C THR A 5 1.48 12.07 -12.95
N PHE A 6 1.96 11.36 -11.93
CA PHE A 6 2.68 10.09 -12.06
C PHE A 6 1.88 8.90 -11.55
N ASP A 7 0.64 9.09 -11.09
CA ASP A 7 -0.16 8.03 -10.46
C ASP A 7 -0.28 6.78 -11.32
N GLU A 8 -0.51 6.94 -12.62
CA GLU A 8 -0.63 5.80 -13.52
C GLU A 8 0.68 5.00 -13.62
N ALA A 9 1.79 5.67 -13.83
CA ALA A 9 3.10 5.01 -13.95
C ALA A 9 3.50 4.31 -12.64
N PHE A 10 3.29 4.95 -11.49
CA PHE A 10 3.61 4.38 -10.20
C PHE A 10 2.68 3.21 -9.84
N MET A 11 1.39 3.29 -10.15
CA MET A 11 0.50 2.16 -9.93
C MET A 11 0.79 0.99 -10.86
N GLN A 12 1.11 1.25 -12.12
CA GLN A 12 1.56 0.19 -13.04
C GLN A 12 2.79 -0.52 -12.48
N ARG A 13 3.74 0.23 -11.91
CA ARG A 13 4.92 -0.35 -11.26
C ARG A 13 4.55 -1.23 -10.06
N CYS A 14 3.60 -0.82 -9.23
CA CYS A 14 3.10 -1.65 -8.12
C CYS A 14 2.49 -2.96 -8.62
N ILE A 15 1.75 -2.93 -9.71
CA ILE A 15 1.13 -4.11 -10.33
C ILE A 15 2.21 -5.05 -10.91
N GLU A 16 3.26 -4.50 -11.53
CA GLU A 16 4.42 -5.28 -11.97
C GLU A 16 5.13 -5.96 -10.80
N LEU A 17 5.31 -5.27 -9.69
CA LEU A 17 5.87 -5.84 -8.46
C LEU A 17 4.97 -6.94 -7.89
N ALA A 18 3.65 -6.76 -7.92
CA ALA A 18 2.69 -7.79 -7.53
C ALA A 18 2.82 -9.04 -8.41
N GLN A 19 2.97 -8.88 -9.72
CA GLN A 19 3.19 -10.00 -10.64
C GLN A 19 4.53 -10.71 -10.37
N ALA A 20 5.57 -9.94 -10.09
CA ALA A 20 6.87 -10.52 -9.72
C ALA A 20 6.79 -11.32 -8.41
N SER A 21 5.98 -10.88 -7.45
CA SER A 21 5.71 -11.63 -6.22
C SER A 21 5.02 -12.97 -6.52
N VAL A 22 3.99 -12.97 -7.35
CA VAL A 22 3.31 -14.20 -7.79
C VAL A 22 4.29 -15.15 -8.47
N ASN A 23 5.16 -14.65 -9.33
CA ASN A 23 6.16 -15.45 -10.04
C ASN A 23 7.17 -16.10 -9.10
N ARG A 24 7.38 -15.53 -7.92
CA ARG A 24 8.20 -16.11 -6.84
C ARG A 24 7.42 -17.08 -5.95
N GLY A 25 6.12 -17.23 -6.16
CA GLY A 25 5.24 -18.07 -5.34
C GLY A 25 4.76 -17.39 -4.05
N ASP A 26 4.86 -16.08 -3.94
CA ASP A 26 4.33 -15.29 -2.81
C ASP A 26 3.00 -14.61 -3.18
N ALA A 27 2.40 -13.92 -2.22
CA ALA A 27 1.13 -13.23 -2.38
C ALA A 27 1.22 -12.04 -3.37
N PRO A 28 0.12 -11.71 -4.07
CA PRO A 28 0.12 -10.79 -5.22
C PRO A 28 0.11 -9.31 -4.79
N PHE A 29 1.12 -8.88 -4.05
CA PHE A 29 1.22 -7.52 -3.52
C PHE A 29 2.54 -6.85 -3.91
N GLY A 30 2.43 -5.62 -4.39
CA GLY A 30 3.54 -4.74 -4.71
C GLY A 30 3.23 -3.32 -4.25
N SER A 31 4.22 -2.61 -3.76
CA SER A 31 4.08 -1.26 -3.23
C SER A 31 5.30 -0.39 -3.51
N LEU A 32 5.11 0.92 -3.50
CA LEU A 32 6.21 1.87 -3.58
C LEU A 32 5.89 3.16 -2.85
N VAL A 33 6.93 3.90 -2.50
CA VAL A 33 6.85 5.25 -1.94
C VAL A 33 7.45 6.23 -2.93
N ALA A 34 6.74 7.31 -3.21
CA ALA A 34 7.19 8.39 -4.07
C ALA A 34 7.06 9.75 -3.37
N ARG A 35 7.84 10.73 -3.80
CA ARG A 35 7.75 12.11 -3.33
C ARG A 35 8.14 13.05 -4.47
N ASP A 36 7.32 14.07 -4.70
CA ASP A 36 7.58 15.11 -5.73
C ASP A 36 7.83 14.52 -7.13
N GLY A 37 7.13 13.44 -7.49
CA GLY A 37 7.28 12.76 -8.76
C GLY A 37 8.50 11.84 -8.87
N GLU A 38 9.22 11.63 -7.79
CA GLU A 38 10.38 10.73 -7.75
C GLU A 38 10.07 9.45 -6.98
N LEU A 39 10.47 8.31 -7.54
CA LEU A 39 10.44 7.03 -6.86
C LEU A 39 11.49 7.01 -5.74
N ILE A 40 11.05 6.86 -4.49
CA ILE A 40 11.91 6.81 -3.32
C ILE A 40 12.30 5.38 -2.98
N ALA A 41 11.32 4.46 -2.93
CA ALA A 41 11.54 3.08 -2.54
C ALA A 41 10.45 2.16 -3.07
N GLU A 42 10.79 0.89 -3.24
CA GLU A 42 9.85 -0.16 -3.64
C GLU A 42 9.76 -1.27 -2.58
N GLY A 43 8.65 -1.99 -2.58
CA GLY A 43 8.44 -3.19 -1.78
C GLY A 43 7.82 -4.31 -2.60
N LEU A 44 8.50 -5.44 -2.61
CA LEU A 44 8.00 -6.71 -3.14
C LEU A 44 7.59 -7.58 -1.96
N ASN A 45 6.38 -8.12 -1.98
CA ASN A 45 5.87 -8.94 -0.89
C ASN A 45 6.79 -10.13 -0.60
N ASP A 46 7.09 -10.38 0.67
CA ASP A 46 7.97 -11.46 1.11
C ASP A 46 7.44 -12.15 2.39
N ALA A 47 6.12 -12.31 2.46
CA ALA A 47 5.45 -12.92 3.61
C ALA A 47 5.81 -14.39 3.79
N GLN A 48 6.39 -15.04 2.79
CA GLN A 48 6.96 -16.38 2.92
C GLN A 48 8.18 -16.41 3.85
N THR A 49 8.98 -15.35 3.87
CA THR A 49 10.13 -15.23 4.77
C THR A 49 9.70 -14.83 6.17
N LYS A 50 8.85 -13.81 6.28
CA LYS A 50 8.26 -13.35 7.55
C LYS A 50 6.84 -12.87 7.29
N VAL A 51 5.90 -13.27 8.12
CA VAL A 51 4.47 -12.94 8.02
C VAL A 51 4.22 -11.42 7.91
N SER A 52 5.05 -10.62 8.57
CA SER A 52 4.93 -9.15 8.54
C SER A 52 5.54 -8.49 7.30
N GLU A 53 6.28 -9.20 6.46
CA GLU A 53 6.96 -8.64 5.30
C GLU A 53 5.98 -8.43 4.12
N HIS A 54 4.94 -7.65 4.37
CA HIS A 54 4.05 -7.16 3.33
C HIS A 54 4.77 -6.14 2.44
N ALA A 55 4.34 -6.00 1.20
CA ALA A 55 4.95 -5.08 0.25
C ALA A 55 5.02 -3.65 0.80
N GLU A 56 3.96 -3.19 1.46
CA GLU A 56 3.90 -1.85 2.06
C GLU A 56 4.92 -1.69 3.19
N VAL A 57 5.07 -2.70 4.05
CA VAL A 57 6.06 -2.70 5.14
C VAL A 57 7.47 -2.53 4.58
N ILE A 58 7.79 -3.31 3.55
CA ILE A 58 9.09 -3.26 2.90
C ILE A 58 9.33 -1.90 2.24
N ALA A 59 8.34 -1.38 1.50
CA ALA A 59 8.44 -0.07 0.86
C ALA A 59 8.66 1.06 1.88
N LEU A 60 7.92 1.03 3.00
CA LEU A 60 8.05 2.03 4.08
C LEU A 60 9.42 1.94 4.76
N HIS A 61 9.90 0.74 5.09
CA HIS A 61 11.23 0.55 5.67
C HIS A 61 12.34 1.02 4.72
N ASN A 62 12.23 0.70 3.44
CA ASN A 62 13.20 1.13 2.45
C ASN A 62 13.18 2.65 2.27
N ALA A 63 12.01 3.29 2.28
CA ALA A 63 11.89 4.74 2.23
C ALA A 63 12.51 5.40 3.46
N HIS A 64 12.25 4.86 4.66
CA HIS A 64 12.88 5.31 5.90
C HIS A 64 14.40 5.25 5.80
N SER A 65 14.94 4.15 5.35
CA SER A 65 16.39 3.97 5.20
C SER A 65 16.98 4.93 4.16
N HIS A 66 16.29 5.10 3.04
CA HIS A 66 16.75 5.97 1.94
C HIS A 66 16.75 7.45 2.35
N LEU A 67 15.70 7.90 3.02
CA LEU A 67 15.54 9.30 3.43
C LEU A 67 16.20 9.64 4.77
N GLY A 68 16.59 8.62 5.54
CA GLY A 68 17.19 8.78 6.86
C GLY A 68 16.25 9.34 7.93
N THR A 69 14.94 9.18 7.75
CA THR A 69 13.92 9.68 8.68
C THR A 69 12.69 8.78 8.67
N SER A 70 12.04 8.66 9.82
CA SER A 70 10.73 8.02 9.97
C SER A 70 9.56 8.97 9.73
N ASP A 71 9.81 10.26 9.54
CA ASP A 71 8.79 11.23 9.15
C ASP A 71 8.73 11.29 7.62
N LEU A 72 7.76 10.59 7.04
CA LEU A 72 7.54 10.53 5.60
C LEU A 72 6.44 11.50 5.13
N THR A 73 6.24 12.58 5.87
CA THR A 73 5.34 13.67 5.45
C THR A 73 5.73 14.16 4.06
N GLY A 74 4.75 14.35 3.20
CA GLY A 74 4.96 14.72 1.79
C GLY A 74 5.12 13.52 0.85
N CYS A 75 5.27 12.31 1.38
CA CYS A 75 5.35 11.11 0.55
C CYS A 75 3.96 10.54 0.24
N THR A 76 3.86 9.90 -0.93
CA THR A 76 2.73 9.09 -1.35
C THR A 76 3.12 7.61 -1.32
N LEU A 77 2.28 6.78 -0.70
CA LEU A 77 2.37 5.32 -0.82
C LEU A 77 1.41 4.85 -1.91
N TYR A 78 1.95 4.11 -2.86
CA TYR A 78 1.18 3.37 -3.86
C TYR A 78 1.21 1.89 -3.52
N THR A 79 0.09 1.21 -3.68
CA THR A 79 0.01 -0.23 -3.42
C THR A 79 -1.03 -0.90 -4.32
N SER A 80 -0.73 -2.09 -4.79
CA SER A 80 -1.59 -2.84 -5.72
C SER A 80 -2.90 -3.32 -5.09
N CYS A 81 -2.95 -3.41 -3.75
CA CYS A 81 -4.15 -3.76 -3.00
C CYS A 81 -4.29 -2.82 -1.79
N GLU A 82 -5.52 -2.60 -1.35
CA GLU A 82 -5.81 -1.80 -0.15
C GLU A 82 -4.98 -2.29 1.03
N PRO A 83 -4.27 -1.39 1.76
CA PRO A 83 -3.48 -1.77 2.92
C PRO A 83 -4.32 -2.47 3.98
N CYS A 84 -3.79 -3.58 4.53
CA CYS A 84 -4.39 -4.26 5.68
C CYS A 84 -4.26 -3.40 6.96
N PRO A 85 -4.91 -3.77 8.08
CA PRO A 85 -4.82 -3.00 9.33
C PRO A 85 -3.39 -2.77 9.81
N MET A 86 -2.51 -3.78 9.75
CA MET A 86 -1.11 -3.65 10.16
C MET A 86 -0.38 -2.60 9.33
N CYS A 87 -0.48 -2.68 8.01
CA CYS A 87 0.15 -1.72 7.11
C CYS A 87 -0.44 -0.32 7.27
N SER A 88 -1.76 -0.23 7.50
CA SER A 88 -2.46 1.04 7.71
C SER A 88 -1.99 1.77 8.97
N PHE A 89 -1.75 1.06 10.07
CA PHE A 89 -1.14 1.67 11.26
C PHE A 89 0.27 2.17 10.99
N MET A 90 1.09 1.39 10.27
CA MET A 90 2.44 1.81 9.89
C MET A 90 2.42 3.06 9.00
N ILE A 91 1.50 3.13 8.04
CA ILE A 91 1.29 4.30 7.18
C ILE A 91 1.02 5.54 8.04
N ARG A 92 0.16 5.42 9.07
CA ARG A 92 -0.17 6.50 9.97
C ARG A 92 1.03 6.90 10.85
N GLU A 93 1.80 5.94 11.38
CA GLU A 93 3.01 6.23 12.16
C GLU A 93 4.13 6.86 11.31
N TYR A 94 4.31 6.42 10.09
CA TYR A 94 5.25 7.03 9.15
C TYR A 94 4.79 8.39 8.61
N LYS A 95 3.57 8.81 8.92
CA LYS A 95 3.00 10.12 8.53
C LYS A 95 2.94 10.31 7.02
N ILE A 96 2.68 9.24 6.28
CA ILE A 96 2.42 9.30 4.84
C ILE A 96 1.27 10.29 4.57
N SER A 97 1.47 11.18 3.61
CA SER A 97 0.50 12.23 3.29
C SER A 97 -0.60 11.79 2.33
N ARG A 98 -0.33 10.75 1.52
CA ARG A 98 -1.26 10.29 0.48
C ARG A 98 -1.10 8.79 0.26
N VAL A 99 -2.22 8.09 0.10
CA VAL A 99 -2.26 6.65 -0.22
C VAL A 99 -3.09 6.44 -1.47
N VAL A 100 -2.53 5.75 -2.44
CA VAL A 100 -3.24 5.33 -3.66
C VAL A 100 -3.19 3.81 -3.72
N TYR A 101 -4.35 3.16 -3.73
CA TYR A 101 -4.42 1.72 -3.91
C TYR A 101 -5.29 1.33 -5.10
N ALA A 102 -4.95 0.20 -5.73
CA ALA A 102 -5.70 -0.28 -6.87
C ALA A 102 -6.91 -1.11 -6.44
N LEU A 103 -6.70 -2.30 -5.91
CA LEU A 103 -7.78 -3.24 -5.59
C LEU A 103 -8.31 -3.01 -4.18
N PRO A 104 -9.59 -2.63 -4.01
CA PRO A 104 -10.21 -2.56 -2.68
C PRO A 104 -10.27 -3.92 -2.00
N SER A 105 -10.19 -3.94 -0.67
CA SER A 105 -10.25 -5.14 0.15
C SER A 105 -11.34 -5.02 1.23
N PRO A 106 -12.61 -5.20 0.88
CA PRO A 106 -13.72 -4.99 1.81
C PRO A 106 -13.74 -5.97 2.98
N PHE A 107 -12.97 -7.05 2.93
CA PHE A 107 -12.85 -8.04 4.01
C PHE A 107 -11.62 -7.83 4.89
N MET A 108 -10.54 -7.25 4.36
CA MET A 108 -9.24 -7.16 5.05
C MET A 108 -8.65 -5.75 5.04
N GLY A 109 -9.37 -4.76 4.53
CA GLY A 109 -8.82 -3.43 4.32
C GLY A 109 -8.80 -2.56 5.58
N GLY A 110 -7.73 -1.83 5.76
CA GLY A 110 -7.58 -0.82 6.82
C GLY A 110 -8.17 0.55 6.49
N HIS A 111 -8.95 0.63 5.43
CA HIS A 111 -9.71 1.79 5.00
C HIS A 111 -11.21 1.45 4.87
N SER A 112 -11.55 0.46 4.06
CA SER A 112 -12.95 0.11 3.79
C SER A 112 -13.58 -0.79 4.86
N LYS A 113 -12.79 -1.63 5.53
CA LYS A 113 -13.30 -2.53 6.59
C LYS A 113 -13.10 -1.96 7.98
N TRP A 114 -11.87 -1.58 8.30
CA TRP A 114 -11.50 -0.94 9.58
C TRP A 114 -10.94 0.43 9.27
N ASN A 115 -11.64 1.47 9.70
CA ASN A 115 -11.32 2.85 9.34
C ASN A 115 -10.04 3.36 10.03
N ILE A 116 -8.88 2.80 9.69
CA ILE A 116 -7.59 3.19 10.27
C ILE A 116 -6.97 4.36 9.48
N LEU A 117 -7.04 4.33 8.15
CA LEU A 117 -6.44 5.38 7.33
C LEU A 117 -7.13 6.74 7.51
N ASP A 118 -8.46 6.76 7.69
CA ASP A 118 -9.23 7.99 7.86
C ASP A 118 -9.49 8.34 9.34
N ASP A 119 -9.02 7.53 10.30
CA ASP A 119 -9.28 7.76 11.71
C ASP A 119 -8.58 9.04 12.21
N ALA A 120 -9.38 10.09 12.40
CA ALA A 120 -8.90 11.36 12.91
C ALA A 120 -8.49 11.32 14.38
N GLU A 121 -9.00 10.37 15.16
CA GLU A 121 -8.67 10.27 16.58
C GLU A 121 -7.21 9.89 16.82
N LEU A 122 -6.56 9.19 15.88
CA LEU A 122 -5.14 8.88 15.98
C LEU A 122 -4.26 10.12 16.04
N GLU A 123 -4.67 11.24 15.45
CA GLU A 123 -3.89 12.48 15.45
C GLU A 123 -3.67 13.06 16.86
N GLN A 124 -4.53 12.74 17.82
CA GLN A 124 -4.37 13.17 19.21
C GLN A 124 -3.13 12.57 19.89
N PHE A 125 -2.64 11.44 19.39
CA PHE A 125 -1.48 10.73 19.96
C PHE A 125 -0.16 11.23 19.34
N LYS A 126 0.05 12.54 19.36
CA LYS A 126 1.31 13.14 18.92
C LYS A 126 2.45 12.79 19.88
N PRO A 127 3.66 12.58 19.37
CA PRO A 127 4.10 12.73 17.97
C PRO A 127 4.02 11.43 17.13
N PHE A 128 3.37 10.38 17.63
CA PHE A 128 3.40 9.05 17.00
C PHE A 128 2.65 9.01 15.66
N PHE A 129 1.47 9.63 15.60
CA PHE A 129 0.64 9.61 14.40
C PHE A 129 0.50 11.00 13.79
N GLY A 130 0.54 11.06 12.46
CA GLY A 130 0.24 12.27 11.71
C GLY A 130 -1.25 12.42 11.41
N LYS A 131 -1.58 13.42 10.60
CA LYS A 131 -2.92 13.61 10.06
C LYS A 131 -3.33 12.40 9.22
N PRO A 132 -4.65 12.12 9.09
CA PRO A 132 -5.11 11.16 8.09
C PRO A 132 -4.57 11.52 6.70
N PRO A 133 -4.04 10.56 5.95
CA PRO A 133 -3.63 10.80 4.57
C PRO A 133 -4.84 11.05 3.66
N GLU A 134 -4.63 11.70 2.53
CA GLU A 134 -5.56 11.60 1.41
C GLU A 134 -5.55 10.16 0.89
N VAL A 135 -6.72 9.55 0.69
CA VAL A 135 -6.82 8.17 0.22
C VAL A 135 -7.60 8.12 -1.09
N ILE A 136 -6.99 7.50 -2.10
CA ILE A 136 -7.60 7.22 -3.40
C ILE A 136 -7.61 5.71 -3.62
N GLY A 137 -8.79 5.12 -3.69
CA GLY A 137 -8.98 3.70 -3.94
C GLY A 137 -9.53 3.41 -5.34
N GLY A 138 -9.32 2.19 -5.82
CA GLY A 138 -9.83 1.74 -7.12
C GLY A 138 -9.03 2.22 -8.32
N TYR A 139 -7.82 2.70 -8.12
CA TYR A 139 -6.99 3.21 -9.21
C TYR A 139 -6.31 2.04 -9.95
N LEU A 140 -6.62 1.85 -11.23
CA LEU A 140 -6.22 0.68 -12.03
C LEU A 140 -6.67 -0.65 -11.38
N GLU A 141 -7.86 -0.66 -10.78
CA GLU A 141 -8.41 -1.80 -10.06
C GLU A 141 -8.46 -3.07 -10.91
N LYS A 142 -8.87 -2.94 -12.18
CA LYS A 142 -9.01 -4.07 -13.10
C LYS A 142 -7.68 -4.78 -13.33
N GLU A 143 -6.62 -4.03 -13.58
CA GLU A 143 -5.28 -4.55 -13.86
C GLU A 143 -4.72 -5.28 -12.63
N SER A 144 -4.91 -4.72 -11.45
CA SER A 144 -4.49 -5.36 -10.19
C SER A 144 -5.29 -6.63 -9.91
N LYS A 145 -6.59 -6.61 -10.21
CA LYS A 145 -7.47 -7.78 -10.06
C LYS A 145 -7.04 -8.97 -10.94
N GLU A 146 -6.55 -8.69 -12.13
CA GLU A 146 -6.03 -9.74 -13.02
C GLU A 146 -4.85 -10.49 -12.38
N VAL A 147 -3.98 -9.79 -11.66
CA VAL A 147 -2.88 -10.42 -10.91
C VAL A 147 -3.42 -11.20 -9.70
N MET A 148 -4.33 -10.60 -8.94
CA MET A 148 -4.97 -11.25 -7.79
C MET A 148 -5.64 -12.58 -8.18
N ASN A 149 -6.28 -12.62 -9.32
CA ASN A 149 -7.00 -13.81 -9.83
C ASN A 149 -6.09 -14.97 -10.19
N GLN A 150 -4.78 -14.77 -10.29
CA GLN A 150 -3.80 -15.84 -10.46
C GLN A 150 -3.52 -16.61 -9.18
N THR A 151 -4.06 -16.18 -8.05
CA THR A 151 -3.77 -16.68 -6.70
C THR A 151 -5.06 -17.06 -5.96
N PRO A 152 -4.97 -17.87 -4.88
CA PRO A 152 -6.12 -18.17 -4.02
C PRO A 152 -6.45 -17.07 -3.01
N PHE A 153 -5.82 -15.89 -3.06
CA PHE A 153 -5.97 -14.81 -2.07
C PHE A 153 -7.21 -13.93 -2.30
N TRP A 154 -8.33 -14.53 -2.70
CA TRP A 154 -9.58 -13.82 -2.99
C TRP A 154 -10.06 -12.89 -1.86
N MET A 155 -9.75 -13.22 -0.59
CA MET A 155 -10.17 -12.43 0.57
C MET A 155 -9.53 -11.04 0.60
N PHE A 156 -8.46 -10.83 -0.13
CA PHE A 156 -7.83 -9.51 -0.28
C PHE A 156 -8.37 -8.72 -1.47
N GLY A 157 -9.19 -9.36 -2.31
CA GLY A 157 -9.80 -8.72 -3.47
C GLY A 157 -11.22 -8.24 -3.23
N SER A 158 -11.76 -7.53 -4.21
CA SER A 158 -13.10 -6.94 -4.16
C SER A 158 -14.26 -7.93 -4.39
N GLU A 159 -13.98 -9.15 -4.83
CA GLU A 159 -15.01 -10.15 -5.12
C GLU A 159 -14.84 -11.42 -4.28
N HIS A 160 -15.96 -11.84 -3.71
CA HIS A 160 -16.06 -13.13 -3.05
C HIS A 160 -16.17 -14.23 -4.11
N LYS A 161 -15.20 -15.12 -4.20
CA LYS A 161 -15.37 -16.34 -5.00
C LYS A 161 -16.37 -17.23 -4.26
N LYS A 162 -17.55 -17.42 -4.84
CA LYS A 162 -18.48 -18.43 -4.34
C LYS A 162 -17.77 -19.79 -4.44
N GLN A 163 -17.64 -20.44 -3.30
CA GLN A 163 -17.22 -21.85 -3.24
C GLN A 163 -18.26 -22.73 -3.90
#